data_cf7d4c10fd4fcf80977d8fdc318cd459
#
_entry.id   cf7d4c10fd4fcf80977d8fdc318cd459
#
_cell.length_a   1.000
_cell.length_b   1.000
_cell.length_c   1.000
_cell.angle_alpha   90.00
_cell.angle_beta   90.00
_cell.angle_gamma   90.00
#
_symmetry.space_group_name_H-M   'P 1'
#
loop_
_entity.id
_entity.type
_entity.pdbx_description
1 polymer ?
#
loop_
_entity_poly.entity_id
_entity_poly.type
_entity_poly.pdbx_seq_one_letter_code
_entity_poly.pdbx_strand_id
1 'polypeptide(L)'
;MDISRRAVGTAAIGTVVVTSSLAVAERANAQASTESTFDRVKQSKVLRVAALPGESPYFNKNIATSEWTGMAVEMAKNIATSFDAKVEYLESTYGNSVLDLQSGKIDLAFALNPTPQRALVIGFSRPVFMHGFGTVAKKGFEPKTWGDLNKPDIRIAVDIGSVHELAARNFASKGEIIGLKTRDECVLAVQTGRADCVILAVILGLTAVKKNPALGKYIVLRDPFVQLPNCMGVRYEVDKRWRDFLDNWADYNRGAAQIRKWMIDGLALNGVMPEDIPSQVGF
;
A
#
# COMPACT_ATOMS: atom_id res chain seq x y z
N MET A 1 9.44 69.71 -61.65
CA MET A 1 9.87 70.26 -60.33
C MET A 1 9.64 69.21 -59.30
N ASP A 2 10.62 68.57 -59.04
CA ASP A 2 11.56 68.37 -57.94
C ASP A 2 11.11 67.32 -56.95
N ILE A 3 11.67 66.19 -57.05
CA ILE A 3 12.73 65.57 -56.27
C ILE A 3 12.43 65.57 -54.78
N SER A 4 12.23 64.34 -54.14
CA SER A 4 13.19 63.95 -53.14
C SER A 4 13.02 62.46 -52.72
N ARG A 5 14.07 61.74 -52.79
CA ARG A 5 14.42 60.43 -52.23
C ARG A 5 14.51 60.50 -50.72
N ARG A 6 14.19 59.41 -50.08
CA ARG A 6 14.85 58.92 -48.88
C ARG A 6 13.96 57.80 -48.26
N ALA A 7 14.43 56.78 -47.70
CA ALA A 7 15.68 56.08 -47.50
C ALA A 7 15.29 54.78 -46.87
N VAL A 8 15.95 53.76 -47.31
CA VAL A 8 15.88 52.42 -46.75
C VAL A 8 16.43 52.44 -45.33
N GLY A 9 15.69 51.88 -44.38
CA GLY A 9 16.15 51.62 -43.02
C GLY A 9 15.90 50.17 -42.65
N THR A 10 16.96 49.41 -42.83
CA THR A 10 17.12 48.00 -42.43
C THR A 10 17.01 47.88 -40.89
N ALA A 11 16.15 47.03 -40.41
CA ALA A 11 16.25 46.50 -39.07
C ALA A 11 15.98 45.01 -39.13
N ALA A 12 17.03 44.26 -39.38
CA ALA A 12 17.12 42.85 -39.05
C ALA A 12 17.65 42.70 -37.63
N ILE A 13 17.41 41.54 -37.07
CA ILE A 13 18.01 40.95 -35.85
C ILE A 13 17.13 41.07 -34.59
N GLY A 14 16.56 39.93 -34.24
CA GLY A 14 15.95 39.73 -32.93
C GLY A 14 15.08 38.48 -32.79
N THR A 15 15.38 37.38 -33.48
CA THR A 15 14.56 36.16 -33.28
C THR A 15 15.43 34.91 -33.43
N VAL A 16 16.29 34.65 -32.49
CA VAL A 16 16.94 33.32 -32.32
C VAL A 16 17.52 33.21 -30.90
N VAL A 17 16.77 33.04 -29.86
CA VAL A 17 17.31 32.50 -28.61
C VAL A 17 16.24 31.80 -27.71
N VAL A 18 14.98 31.69 -28.13
CA VAL A 18 13.95 31.10 -27.23
C VAL A 18 13.68 29.61 -27.53
N THR A 19 14.14 29.07 -28.66
CA THR A 19 13.82 27.70 -29.08
C THR A 19 14.72 26.61 -28.49
N SER A 20 15.88 26.93 -27.93
CA SER A 20 16.81 25.92 -27.40
C SER A 20 16.52 25.49 -25.94
N SER A 21 15.93 26.37 -25.13
CA SER A 21 15.63 26.06 -23.73
C SER A 21 14.40 25.20 -23.56
N LEU A 22 13.39 25.34 -24.42
CA LEU A 22 12.18 24.48 -24.40
C LEU A 22 12.50 23.05 -24.83
N ALA A 23 13.33 22.88 -25.86
CA ALA A 23 13.72 21.55 -26.34
C ALA A 23 14.59 20.76 -25.33
N VAL A 24 15.38 21.47 -24.52
CA VAL A 24 16.16 20.83 -23.43
C VAL A 24 15.27 20.44 -22.27
N ALA A 25 14.28 21.26 -21.91
CA ALA A 25 13.32 20.94 -20.85
C ALA A 25 12.36 19.80 -21.26
N GLU A 26 11.93 19.76 -22.53
CA GLU A 26 11.13 18.63 -23.04
C GLU A 26 11.93 17.33 -23.10
N ARG A 27 13.20 17.37 -23.50
CA ARG A 27 14.08 16.20 -23.47
C ARG A 27 14.38 15.73 -22.05
N ALA A 28 14.57 16.62 -21.10
CA ALA A 28 14.76 16.28 -19.69
C ALA A 28 13.49 15.64 -19.08
N ASN A 29 12.30 16.16 -19.39
CA ASN A 29 11.03 15.57 -18.97
C ASN A 29 10.72 14.24 -19.68
N ALA A 30 11.05 14.11 -20.98
CA ALA A 30 10.91 12.86 -21.72
C ALA A 30 11.91 11.79 -21.22
N GLN A 31 13.09 12.20 -20.78
CA GLN A 31 14.11 11.30 -20.24
C GLN A 31 13.80 10.86 -18.81
N ALA A 32 13.17 11.72 -18.00
CA ALA A 32 12.65 11.35 -16.66
C ALA A 32 11.50 10.33 -16.77
N SER A 33 10.76 10.26 -17.89
CA SER A 33 9.69 9.27 -18.13
C SER A 33 10.20 7.93 -18.70
N THR A 34 11.47 7.81 -19.07
CA THR A 34 12.05 6.60 -19.68
C THR A 34 12.89 5.75 -18.75
N GLU A 35 13.34 6.29 -17.61
CA GLU A 35 14.12 5.54 -16.64
C GLU A 35 13.26 4.52 -15.92
N SER A 36 13.67 3.24 -15.95
CA SER A 36 12.98 2.18 -15.23
C SER A 36 13.21 2.29 -13.73
N THR A 37 12.24 1.81 -12.94
CA THR A 37 12.39 1.73 -11.47
C THR A 37 13.64 0.94 -11.09
N PHE A 38 13.94 -0.14 -11.81
CA PHE A 38 15.15 -0.95 -11.57
C PHE A 38 16.44 -0.13 -11.69
N ASP A 39 16.60 0.59 -12.81
CA ASP A 39 17.80 1.40 -13.04
C ASP A 39 17.86 2.59 -12.08
N ARG A 40 16.74 3.25 -11.82
CA ARG A 40 16.66 4.35 -10.86
C ARG A 40 17.12 3.94 -9.47
N VAL A 41 16.60 2.82 -8.92
CA VAL A 41 17.00 2.33 -7.58
C VAL A 41 18.48 1.97 -7.58
N LYS A 42 18.95 1.29 -8.63
CA LYS A 42 20.34 0.87 -8.75
C LYS A 42 21.31 2.05 -8.81
N GLN A 43 20.94 3.14 -9.49
CA GLN A 43 21.79 4.32 -9.65
C GLN A 43 21.70 5.27 -8.45
N SER A 44 20.48 5.57 -8.00
CA SER A 44 20.27 6.51 -6.88
C SER A 44 20.65 5.95 -5.52
N LYS A 45 20.73 4.62 -5.38
CA LYS A 45 20.91 3.92 -4.09
C LYS A 45 19.82 4.27 -3.06
N VAL A 46 18.61 4.56 -3.55
CA VAL A 46 17.44 4.88 -2.74
C VAL A 46 16.26 4.05 -3.20
N LEU A 47 15.65 3.29 -2.28
CA LEU A 47 14.38 2.59 -2.46
C LEU A 47 13.26 3.37 -1.74
N ARG A 48 12.32 3.95 -2.50
CA ARG A 48 11.20 4.72 -1.97
C ARG A 48 10.01 3.80 -1.74
N VAL A 49 9.56 3.71 -0.51
CA VAL A 49 8.52 2.76 -0.07
C VAL A 49 7.35 3.51 0.55
N ALA A 50 6.13 3.15 0.14
CA ALA A 50 4.94 3.63 0.84
C ALA A 50 4.89 3.06 2.25
N ALA A 51 4.82 3.91 3.25
CA ALA A 51 4.61 3.54 4.65
C ALA A 51 3.21 3.98 5.10
N LEU A 52 2.46 3.06 5.66
CA LEU A 52 1.06 3.27 6.02
C LEU A 52 0.93 3.41 7.54
N PRO A 53 0.66 4.63 8.06
CA PRO A 53 0.40 4.81 9.49
C PRO A 53 -0.82 4.00 9.95
N GLY A 54 -0.74 3.42 11.15
CA GLY A 54 -1.82 2.60 11.72
C GLY A 54 -1.90 1.16 11.18
N GLU A 55 -1.03 0.76 10.27
CA GLU A 55 -1.02 -0.56 9.64
C GLU A 55 -0.08 -1.57 10.34
N SER A 56 -0.09 -1.58 11.68
CA SER A 56 0.61 -2.62 12.44
C SER A 56 0.02 -4.02 12.13
N PRO A 57 0.82 -5.06 11.90
CA PRO A 57 2.27 -5.18 12.14
C PRO A 57 3.16 -4.84 10.93
N TYR A 58 2.59 -4.38 9.80
CA TYR A 58 3.38 -4.01 8.62
C TYR A 58 4.29 -2.82 8.90
N PHE A 59 3.70 -1.76 9.44
CA PHE A 59 4.35 -0.49 9.72
C PHE A 59 3.97 0.00 11.11
N ASN A 60 4.97 0.25 11.95
CA ASN A 60 4.83 0.94 13.23
C ASN A 60 5.73 2.17 13.19
N LYS A 61 5.17 3.35 13.38
CA LYS A 61 5.92 4.60 13.48
C LYS A 61 6.15 4.97 14.93
N ASN A 62 7.40 5.13 15.33
CA ASN A 62 7.73 5.77 16.60
C ASN A 62 7.53 7.28 16.45
N ILE A 63 6.57 7.83 17.17
CA ILE A 63 6.20 9.26 17.07
C ILE A 63 7.37 10.16 17.54
N ALA A 64 8.15 9.72 18.52
CA ALA A 64 9.24 10.52 19.10
C ALA A 64 10.48 10.56 18.19
N THR A 65 10.85 9.42 17.58
CA THR A 65 12.05 9.32 16.73
C THR A 65 11.74 9.39 15.24
N SER A 66 10.46 9.33 14.86
CA SER A 66 9.99 9.19 13.47
C SER A 66 10.49 7.91 12.76
N GLU A 67 11.05 6.97 13.47
CA GLU A 67 11.54 5.71 12.93
C GLU A 67 10.40 4.75 12.63
N TRP A 68 10.56 4.01 11.53
CA TRP A 68 9.66 2.95 11.12
C TRP A 68 10.19 1.58 11.51
N THR A 69 9.31 0.73 12.04
CA THR A 69 9.57 -0.68 12.34
C THR A 69 8.40 -1.54 11.85
N GLY A 70 8.58 -2.85 11.81
CA GLY A 70 7.53 -3.79 11.39
C GLY A 70 7.95 -4.69 10.25
N MET A 71 7.11 -5.67 9.92
CA MET A 71 7.45 -6.70 8.95
C MET A 71 7.76 -6.15 7.54
N ALA A 72 7.00 -5.17 7.07
CA ALA A 72 7.23 -4.57 5.75
C ALA A 72 8.51 -3.71 5.74
N VAL A 73 8.86 -3.13 6.88
CA VAL A 73 10.12 -2.38 7.05
C VAL A 73 11.32 -3.31 6.92
N GLU A 74 11.29 -4.47 7.56
CA GLU A 74 12.37 -5.46 7.46
C GLU A 74 12.47 -6.07 6.04
N MET A 75 11.34 -6.34 5.40
CA MET A 75 11.31 -6.76 4.00
C MET A 75 11.90 -5.69 3.07
N ALA A 76 11.54 -4.42 3.26
CA ALA A 76 12.08 -3.30 2.47
C ALA A 76 13.59 -3.15 2.64
N LYS A 77 14.11 -3.25 3.86
CA LYS A 77 15.55 -3.22 4.15
C LYS A 77 16.28 -4.37 3.45
N ASN A 78 15.72 -5.58 3.50
CA ASN A 78 16.30 -6.74 2.83
C ASN A 78 16.32 -6.59 1.31
N ILE A 79 15.24 -6.07 0.68
CA ILE A 79 15.22 -5.73 -0.74
C ILE A 79 16.29 -4.70 -1.07
N ALA A 80 16.37 -3.62 -0.30
CA ALA A 80 17.32 -2.52 -0.51
C ALA A 80 18.78 -2.99 -0.43
N THR A 81 19.10 -3.95 0.43
CA THR A 81 20.45 -4.55 0.55
C THR A 81 20.94 -5.13 -0.77
N SER A 82 20.06 -5.70 -1.61
CA SER A 82 20.43 -6.24 -2.93
C SER A 82 20.91 -5.18 -3.92
N PHE A 83 20.64 -3.91 -3.64
CA PHE A 83 21.02 -2.75 -4.47
C PHE A 83 22.05 -1.85 -3.78
N ASP A 84 22.56 -2.19 -2.59
CA ASP A 84 23.33 -1.31 -1.71
C ASP A 84 22.60 0.04 -1.50
N ALA A 85 21.26 -0.01 -1.38
CA ALA A 85 20.40 1.14 -1.30
C ALA A 85 19.92 1.39 0.14
N LYS A 86 19.57 2.66 0.43
CA LYS A 86 18.84 3.06 1.62
C LYS A 86 17.34 3.04 1.34
N VAL A 87 16.55 2.77 2.37
CA VAL A 87 15.08 2.87 2.26
C VAL A 87 14.63 4.25 2.69
N GLU A 88 13.81 4.89 1.86
CA GLU A 88 13.08 6.11 2.17
C GLU A 88 11.60 5.77 2.31
N TYR A 89 11.02 6.08 3.48
CA TYR A 89 9.62 5.81 3.78
C TYR A 89 8.79 7.07 3.54
N LEU A 90 7.80 6.97 2.62
CA LEU A 90 6.85 8.04 2.32
C LEU A 90 5.48 7.66 2.89
N GLU A 91 4.95 8.50 3.77
CA GLU A 91 3.61 8.26 4.32
C GLU A 91 2.55 8.27 3.23
N SER A 92 1.70 7.26 3.23
CA SER A 92 0.66 7.07 2.23
C SER A 92 -0.57 6.37 2.83
N THR A 93 -1.57 6.12 1.99
CA THR A 93 -2.72 5.28 2.27
C THR A 93 -2.84 4.22 1.18
N TYR A 94 -3.72 3.23 1.32
CA TYR A 94 -3.91 2.23 0.27
C TYR A 94 -4.31 2.83 -1.09
N GLY A 95 -5.20 3.82 -1.08
CA GLY A 95 -5.61 4.53 -2.30
C GLY A 95 -4.49 5.38 -2.89
N ASN A 96 -3.83 6.17 -2.04
CA ASN A 96 -2.73 7.04 -2.47
C ASN A 96 -1.51 6.25 -2.95
N SER A 97 -1.20 5.10 -2.36
CA SER A 97 -0.08 4.26 -2.82
C SER A 97 -0.21 3.85 -4.28
N VAL A 98 -1.43 3.62 -4.77
CA VAL A 98 -1.67 3.32 -6.19
C VAL A 98 -1.30 4.53 -7.06
N LEU A 99 -1.74 5.73 -6.69
CA LEU A 99 -1.41 6.98 -7.40
C LEU A 99 0.09 7.31 -7.32
N ASP A 100 0.69 7.11 -6.15
CA ASP A 100 2.12 7.35 -5.92
C ASP A 100 3.00 6.38 -6.76
N LEU A 101 2.57 5.13 -6.96
CA LEU A 101 3.20 4.17 -7.88
C LEU A 101 3.05 4.62 -9.34
N GLN A 102 1.85 5.00 -9.77
CA GLN A 102 1.58 5.45 -11.14
C GLN A 102 2.45 6.65 -11.52
N SER A 103 2.57 7.62 -10.62
CA SER A 103 3.37 8.83 -10.83
C SER A 103 4.88 8.61 -10.67
N GLY A 104 5.30 7.42 -10.19
CA GLY A 104 6.71 7.15 -9.90
C GLY A 104 7.26 7.90 -8.67
N LYS A 105 6.39 8.39 -7.80
CA LYS A 105 6.77 9.01 -6.52
C LYS A 105 7.34 7.98 -5.55
N ILE A 106 6.83 6.75 -5.59
CA ILE A 106 7.35 5.59 -4.85
C ILE A 106 7.72 4.46 -5.82
N ASP A 107 8.55 3.55 -5.37
CA ASP A 107 9.05 2.41 -6.13
C ASP A 107 8.37 1.11 -5.75
N LEU A 108 7.85 1.07 -4.53
CA LEU A 108 7.32 -0.14 -3.91
C LEU A 108 6.24 0.19 -2.89
N ALA A 109 5.16 -0.58 -2.92
CA ALA A 109 4.13 -0.57 -1.89
C ALA A 109 3.87 -2.00 -1.42
N PHE A 110 4.02 -2.24 -0.12
CA PHE A 110 3.64 -3.52 0.51
C PHE A 110 2.14 -3.56 0.84
N ALA A 111 1.68 -4.73 1.26
CA ALA A 111 0.34 -4.96 1.75
C ALA A 111 -0.78 -4.65 0.74
N LEU A 112 -0.48 -4.68 -0.55
CA LEU A 112 -1.47 -4.49 -1.60
C LEU A 112 -2.03 -5.84 -2.10
N ASN A 113 -3.36 -5.90 -2.21
CA ASN A 113 -4.02 -7.01 -2.89
C ASN A 113 -4.22 -6.64 -4.37
N PRO A 114 -3.92 -7.55 -5.31
CA PRO A 114 -4.02 -7.30 -6.75
C PRO A 114 -5.47 -7.39 -7.23
N THR A 115 -6.30 -6.42 -6.82
CA THR A 115 -7.66 -6.35 -7.36
C THR A 115 -7.63 -6.07 -8.87
N PRO A 116 -8.64 -6.55 -9.64
CA PRO A 116 -8.70 -6.27 -11.08
C PRO A 116 -8.59 -4.77 -11.40
N GLN A 117 -9.23 -3.90 -10.62
CA GLN A 117 -9.19 -2.45 -10.81
C GLN A 117 -7.78 -1.88 -10.63
N ARG A 118 -7.08 -2.31 -9.58
CA ARG A 118 -5.69 -1.91 -9.35
C ARG A 118 -4.77 -2.46 -10.44
N ALA A 119 -5.01 -3.70 -10.89
CA ALA A 119 -4.23 -4.35 -11.93
C ALA A 119 -4.37 -3.71 -13.31
N LEU A 120 -5.36 -2.86 -13.54
CA LEU A 120 -5.46 -2.03 -14.74
C LEU A 120 -4.44 -0.89 -14.78
N VAL A 121 -3.94 -0.46 -13.62
CA VAL A 121 -3.19 0.80 -13.50
C VAL A 121 -1.81 0.67 -12.86
N ILE A 122 -1.56 -0.42 -12.12
CA ILE A 122 -0.25 -0.75 -11.53
C ILE A 122 0.08 -2.23 -11.72
N GLY A 123 1.37 -2.58 -11.66
CA GLY A 123 1.85 -3.95 -11.63
C GLY A 123 1.90 -4.52 -10.21
N PHE A 124 2.00 -5.86 -10.13
CA PHE A 124 2.12 -6.57 -8.86
C PHE A 124 3.19 -7.63 -8.97
N SER A 125 3.88 -7.88 -7.85
CA SER A 125 4.70 -9.08 -7.69
C SER A 125 3.83 -10.33 -7.54
N ARG A 126 4.46 -11.51 -7.56
CA ARG A 126 3.85 -12.71 -7.02
C ARG A 126 3.49 -12.52 -5.55
N PRO A 127 2.53 -13.30 -5.02
CA PRO A 127 2.14 -13.20 -3.62
C PRO A 127 3.32 -13.34 -2.66
N VAL A 128 3.46 -12.39 -1.76
CA VAL A 128 4.39 -12.50 -0.63
C VAL A 128 3.86 -13.58 0.32
N PHE A 129 2.56 -13.51 0.63
CA PHE A 129 1.81 -14.53 1.39
C PHE A 129 0.32 -14.41 1.10
N MET A 130 -0.46 -15.38 1.59
CA MET A 130 -1.92 -15.35 1.55
C MET A 130 -2.45 -14.95 2.92
N HIS A 131 -3.52 -14.16 2.97
CA HIS A 131 -4.15 -13.83 4.25
C HIS A 131 -5.67 -13.96 4.20
N GLY A 132 -6.23 -14.53 5.27
CA GLY A 132 -7.66 -14.66 5.47
C GLY A 132 -8.27 -13.36 6.00
N PHE A 133 -9.57 -13.20 5.76
CA PHE A 133 -10.36 -12.06 6.21
C PHE A 133 -11.29 -12.45 7.35
N GLY A 134 -11.52 -11.50 8.21
CA GLY A 134 -12.43 -11.64 9.33
C GLY A 134 -12.83 -10.28 9.88
N THR A 135 -13.23 -10.29 11.13
CA THR A 135 -13.72 -9.09 11.78
C THR A 135 -13.24 -9.01 13.23
N VAL A 136 -13.05 -7.79 13.71
CA VAL A 136 -13.02 -7.46 15.13
C VAL A 136 -14.32 -6.75 15.46
N ALA A 137 -15.08 -7.29 16.42
CA ALA A 137 -16.38 -6.78 16.79
C ALA A 137 -16.38 -6.22 18.22
N LYS A 138 -17.40 -5.43 18.57
CA LYS A 138 -17.66 -5.02 19.93
C LYS A 138 -17.92 -6.24 20.83
N LYS A 139 -17.66 -6.13 22.12
CA LYS A 139 -17.97 -7.21 23.09
C LYS A 139 -19.43 -7.63 23.00
N GLY A 140 -19.68 -8.94 23.03
CA GLY A 140 -21.02 -9.52 22.96
C GLY A 140 -21.58 -9.67 21.55
N PHE A 141 -20.87 -9.21 20.51
CA PHE A 141 -21.19 -9.47 19.12
C PHE A 141 -20.16 -10.43 18.53
N GLU A 142 -20.54 -11.66 18.20
CA GLU A 142 -19.66 -12.72 17.73
C GLU A 142 -20.15 -13.28 16.36
N PRO A 143 -20.09 -12.49 15.28
CA PRO A 143 -20.49 -12.94 13.95
C PRO A 143 -19.54 -14.03 13.45
N LYS A 144 -20.07 -15.11 12.86
CA LYS A 144 -19.28 -16.24 12.34
C LYS A 144 -19.21 -16.25 10.82
N THR A 145 -20.18 -15.63 10.19
CA THR A 145 -20.34 -15.60 8.73
C THR A 145 -20.52 -14.18 8.23
N TRP A 146 -20.29 -13.99 6.94
CA TRP A 146 -20.63 -12.71 6.28
C TRP A 146 -22.13 -12.42 6.34
N GLY A 147 -22.98 -13.48 6.36
CA GLY A 147 -24.43 -13.36 6.52
C GLY A 147 -24.83 -12.72 7.83
N ASP A 148 -24.05 -12.93 8.90
CA ASP A 148 -24.30 -12.29 10.21
C ASP A 148 -24.07 -10.79 10.18
N LEU A 149 -23.19 -10.32 9.29
CA LEU A 149 -22.90 -8.91 9.05
C LEU A 149 -23.82 -8.29 8.00
N ASN A 150 -24.42 -9.11 7.13
CA ASN A 150 -25.23 -8.65 6.00
C ASN A 150 -26.67 -8.32 6.42
N LYS A 151 -26.82 -7.45 7.41
CA LYS A 151 -28.10 -7.00 7.99
C LYS A 151 -28.13 -5.49 8.10
N PRO A 152 -29.30 -4.83 7.86
CA PRO A 152 -29.39 -3.37 7.85
C PRO A 152 -29.04 -2.68 9.18
N ASP A 153 -29.17 -3.39 10.29
CA ASP A 153 -28.89 -2.91 11.63
C ASP A 153 -27.43 -3.08 12.08
N ILE A 154 -26.58 -3.68 11.24
CA ILE A 154 -25.15 -3.87 11.54
C ILE A 154 -24.31 -2.78 10.88
N ARG A 155 -23.56 -2.05 11.70
CA ARG A 155 -22.65 -0.97 11.30
C ARG A 155 -21.23 -1.51 11.17
N ILE A 156 -20.67 -1.45 9.96
CA ILE A 156 -19.39 -2.05 9.61
C ILE A 156 -18.39 -0.95 9.29
N ALA A 157 -17.38 -0.76 10.12
CA ALA A 157 -16.28 0.16 9.82
C ALA A 157 -15.30 -0.44 8.81
N VAL A 158 -14.87 0.36 7.86
CA VAL A 158 -13.87 0.00 6.85
C VAL A 158 -12.99 1.19 6.52
N ASP A 159 -11.72 0.95 6.21
CA ASP A 159 -10.82 1.98 5.68
C ASP A 159 -11.05 2.15 4.17
N ILE A 160 -11.31 3.39 3.76
CA ILE A 160 -11.65 3.74 2.38
C ILE A 160 -10.50 3.39 1.42
N GLY A 161 -10.84 2.80 0.28
CA GLY A 161 -9.90 2.41 -0.76
C GLY A 161 -9.13 1.11 -0.47
N SER A 162 -9.43 0.46 0.66
CA SER A 162 -8.85 -0.84 1.00
C SER A 162 -9.63 -2.00 0.40
N VAL A 163 -9.00 -3.17 0.37
CA VAL A 163 -9.67 -4.42 0.01
C VAL A 163 -10.68 -4.87 1.09
N HIS A 164 -10.55 -4.38 2.33
CA HIS A 164 -11.49 -4.63 3.41
C HIS A 164 -12.84 -3.97 3.11
N GLU A 165 -12.83 -2.75 2.56
CA GLU A 165 -14.03 -2.08 2.06
C GLU A 165 -14.68 -2.88 0.93
N LEU A 166 -13.89 -3.35 -0.04
CA LEU A 166 -14.41 -4.17 -1.14
C LEU A 166 -15.05 -5.47 -0.63
N ALA A 167 -14.42 -6.13 0.34
CA ALA A 167 -14.97 -7.35 0.95
C ALA A 167 -16.30 -7.06 1.68
N ALA A 168 -16.36 -5.99 2.47
CA ALA A 168 -17.59 -5.59 3.15
C ALA A 168 -18.74 -5.30 2.14
N ARG A 169 -18.46 -4.53 1.09
CA ARG A 169 -19.46 -4.21 0.06
C ARG A 169 -19.92 -5.43 -0.72
N ASN A 170 -19.03 -6.41 -0.97
CA ASN A 170 -19.36 -7.62 -1.69
C ASN A 170 -20.15 -8.63 -0.87
N PHE A 171 -19.79 -8.82 0.41
CA PHE A 171 -20.34 -9.91 1.21
C PHE A 171 -21.32 -9.45 2.30
N ALA A 172 -21.34 -8.17 2.63
CA ALA A 172 -22.22 -7.58 3.64
C ALA A 172 -22.90 -6.30 3.13
N SER A 173 -23.37 -6.30 1.89
CA SER A 173 -23.91 -5.14 1.17
C SER A 173 -25.18 -4.54 1.79
N LYS A 174 -25.90 -5.28 2.63
CA LYS A 174 -27.08 -4.79 3.37
C LYS A 174 -26.68 -4.10 4.68
N GLY A 175 -25.48 -4.33 5.19
CA GLY A 175 -24.98 -3.65 6.37
C GLY A 175 -24.70 -2.18 6.10
N GLU A 176 -24.75 -1.36 7.13
CA GLU A 176 -24.35 0.05 7.08
C GLU A 176 -22.82 0.13 7.06
N ILE A 177 -22.25 0.48 5.90
CA ILE A 177 -20.79 0.58 5.74
C ILE A 177 -20.32 2.00 6.08
N ILE A 178 -19.55 2.11 7.16
CA ILE A 178 -18.94 3.35 7.65
C ILE A 178 -17.51 3.42 7.12
N GLY A 179 -17.32 4.17 6.04
CA GLY A 179 -15.99 4.43 5.46
C GLY A 179 -15.23 5.46 6.29
N LEU A 180 -14.02 5.11 6.74
CA LEU A 180 -13.14 5.96 7.53
C LEU A 180 -11.78 6.08 6.84
N LYS A 181 -11.03 7.12 7.20
CA LYS A 181 -9.80 7.46 6.48
C LYS A 181 -8.62 6.56 6.88
N THR A 182 -8.58 6.14 8.13
CA THR A 182 -7.49 5.34 8.68
C THR A 182 -7.98 4.09 9.41
N ARG A 183 -7.12 3.11 9.54
CA ARG A 183 -7.38 1.89 10.30
C ARG A 183 -7.68 2.18 11.77
N ASP A 184 -6.91 3.08 12.37
CA ASP A 184 -7.09 3.44 13.77
C ASP A 184 -8.46 4.09 14.03
N GLU A 185 -8.96 4.91 13.08
CA GLU A 185 -10.33 5.45 13.15
C GLU A 185 -11.39 4.34 13.08
N CYS A 186 -11.16 3.29 12.26
CA CYS A 186 -12.08 2.15 12.19
C CYS A 186 -12.15 1.38 13.52
N VAL A 187 -10.99 1.12 14.11
CA VAL A 187 -10.89 0.45 15.43
C VAL A 187 -11.54 1.31 16.51
N LEU A 188 -11.27 2.61 16.53
CA LEU A 188 -11.87 3.56 17.45
C LEU A 188 -13.39 3.63 17.31
N ALA A 189 -13.92 3.55 16.09
CA ALA A 189 -15.37 3.52 15.86
C ALA A 189 -16.03 2.31 16.51
N VAL A 190 -15.39 1.15 16.53
CA VAL A 190 -15.88 -0.03 17.24
C VAL A 190 -15.76 0.14 18.76
N GLN A 191 -14.65 0.67 19.26
CA GLN A 191 -14.44 0.91 20.69
C GLN A 191 -15.49 1.86 21.29
N THR A 192 -15.85 2.91 20.53
CA THR A 192 -16.82 3.93 20.96
C THR A 192 -18.27 3.54 20.67
N GLY A 193 -18.52 2.36 20.10
CA GLY A 193 -19.87 1.91 19.74
C GLY A 193 -20.47 2.65 18.52
N ARG A 194 -19.69 3.43 17.80
CA ARG A 194 -20.10 4.07 16.53
C ARG A 194 -20.25 3.03 15.41
N ALA A 195 -19.44 1.97 15.43
CA ALA A 195 -19.57 0.78 14.60
C ALA A 195 -19.72 -0.47 15.46
N ASP A 196 -20.32 -1.51 14.90
CA ASP A 196 -20.48 -2.80 15.59
C ASP A 196 -19.30 -3.73 15.35
N CYS A 197 -18.63 -3.57 14.21
CA CYS A 197 -17.44 -4.32 13.87
C CYS A 197 -16.59 -3.57 12.81
N VAL A 198 -15.35 -4.06 12.62
CA VAL A 198 -14.43 -3.64 11.58
C VAL A 198 -13.93 -4.87 10.81
N ILE A 199 -13.93 -4.80 9.47
CA ILE A 199 -13.37 -5.87 8.63
C ILE A 199 -11.85 -5.73 8.55
N LEU A 200 -11.14 -6.81 8.87
CA LEU A 200 -9.68 -6.83 8.89
C LEU A 200 -9.13 -8.16 8.36
N ALA A 201 -7.98 -8.10 7.70
CA ALA A 201 -7.16 -9.28 7.51
C ALA A 201 -6.65 -9.79 8.87
N VAL A 202 -6.39 -11.10 8.96
CA VAL A 202 -6.08 -11.77 10.23
C VAL A 202 -4.97 -11.10 11.04
N ILE A 203 -3.83 -10.77 10.40
CA ILE A 203 -2.69 -10.17 11.11
C ILE A 203 -2.99 -8.77 11.66
N LEU A 204 -3.80 -7.99 10.94
CA LEU A 204 -4.27 -6.68 11.38
C LEU A 204 -5.26 -6.82 12.53
N GLY A 205 -6.19 -7.76 12.43
CA GLY A 205 -7.20 -8.00 13.43
C GLY A 205 -6.63 -8.50 14.76
N LEU A 206 -5.69 -9.45 14.71
CA LEU A 206 -4.99 -9.94 15.90
C LEU A 206 -4.23 -8.80 16.60
N THR A 207 -3.51 -7.98 15.82
CA THR A 207 -2.80 -6.81 16.35
C THR A 207 -3.77 -5.78 16.96
N ALA A 208 -4.89 -5.51 16.30
CA ALA A 208 -5.91 -4.58 16.81
C ALA A 208 -6.48 -5.04 18.16
N VAL A 209 -6.80 -6.33 18.30
CA VAL A 209 -7.30 -6.90 19.57
C VAL A 209 -6.25 -6.80 20.68
N LYS A 210 -4.99 -7.13 20.40
CA LYS A 210 -3.92 -7.05 21.41
C LYS A 210 -3.66 -5.62 21.89
N LYS A 211 -3.69 -4.64 20.97
CA LYS A 211 -3.55 -3.22 21.32
C LYS A 211 -4.77 -2.65 22.06
N ASN A 212 -5.94 -3.28 21.89
CA ASN A 212 -7.22 -2.77 22.40
C ASN A 212 -8.02 -3.86 23.13
N PRO A 213 -7.65 -4.23 24.38
CA PRO A 213 -8.30 -5.30 25.11
C PRO A 213 -9.80 -5.07 25.43
N ALA A 214 -10.28 -3.84 25.24
CA ALA A 214 -11.70 -3.50 25.36
C ALA A 214 -12.56 -4.05 24.22
N LEU A 215 -11.95 -4.37 23.07
CA LEU A 215 -12.62 -4.99 21.93
C LEU A 215 -12.96 -6.48 22.20
N GLY A 216 -13.80 -7.04 21.36
CA GLY A 216 -14.03 -8.48 21.28
C GLY A 216 -12.84 -9.22 20.66
N LYS A 217 -13.07 -10.49 20.33
CA LYS A 217 -12.05 -11.31 19.67
C LYS A 217 -11.97 -11.00 18.17
N TYR A 218 -10.83 -11.34 17.57
CA TYR A 218 -10.78 -11.49 16.11
C TYR A 218 -11.49 -12.77 15.70
N ILE A 219 -12.40 -12.67 14.74
CA ILE A 219 -13.23 -13.79 14.27
C ILE A 219 -13.00 -13.94 12.76
N VAL A 220 -12.53 -15.10 12.34
CA VAL A 220 -12.45 -15.46 10.91
C VAL A 220 -13.86 -15.64 10.37
N LEU A 221 -14.23 -14.87 9.37
CA LEU A 221 -15.54 -14.97 8.73
C LEU A 221 -15.56 -16.13 7.72
N ARG A 222 -16.70 -16.83 7.67
CA ARG A 222 -16.96 -17.96 6.79
C ARG A 222 -18.11 -17.65 5.85
N ASP A 223 -18.34 -18.56 4.92
CA ASP A 223 -19.46 -18.55 3.98
C ASP A 223 -19.53 -17.27 3.11
N PRO A 224 -18.49 -17.05 2.25
CA PRO A 224 -17.31 -17.91 2.01
C PRO A 224 -16.13 -17.58 2.93
N PHE A 225 -15.16 -18.50 3.07
CA PHE A 225 -13.85 -18.16 3.62
C PHE A 225 -13.08 -17.34 2.58
N VAL A 226 -12.94 -16.04 2.83
CA VAL A 226 -12.22 -15.12 1.93
C VAL A 226 -10.74 -15.13 2.28
N GLN A 227 -9.92 -15.52 1.31
CA GLN A 227 -8.47 -15.48 1.39
C GLN A 227 -7.91 -14.83 0.13
N LEU A 228 -7.09 -13.80 0.30
CA LEU A 228 -6.54 -13.03 -0.81
C LEU A 228 -5.02 -13.00 -0.78
N PRO A 229 -4.37 -12.92 -1.96
CA PRO A 229 -2.93 -12.74 -2.03
C PRO A 229 -2.53 -11.34 -1.56
N ASN A 230 -1.48 -11.28 -0.75
CA ASN A 230 -0.79 -10.06 -0.39
C ASN A 230 0.43 -9.91 -1.28
N CYS A 231 0.48 -8.87 -2.09
CA CYS A 231 1.52 -8.63 -3.07
C CYS A 231 2.23 -7.31 -2.82
N MET A 232 3.36 -7.14 -3.49
CA MET A 232 4.02 -5.86 -3.63
C MET A 232 3.51 -5.16 -4.89
N GLY A 233 3.02 -3.91 -4.74
CA GLY A 233 2.64 -3.06 -5.86
C GLY A 233 3.86 -2.35 -6.45
N VAL A 234 3.91 -2.25 -7.78
CA VAL A 234 4.95 -1.59 -8.56
C VAL A 234 4.34 -0.77 -9.68
N ARG A 235 5.08 0.21 -10.19
CA ARG A 235 4.66 0.96 -11.38
C ARG A 235 4.57 0.05 -12.60
N TYR A 236 3.61 0.30 -13.49
CA TYR A 236 3.63 -0.31 -14.82
C TYR A 236 4.75 0.27 -15.65
N GLU A 237 5.62 -0.60 -16.13
CA GLU A 237 6.77 -0.27 -16.96
C GLU A 237 6.92 -1.28 -18.10
N VAL A 238 7.56 -0.86 -19.19
CA VAL A 238 7.99 -1.77 -20.27
C VAL A 238 9.09 -2.69 -19.74
N ASP A 239 10.03 -2.13 -18.98
CA ASP A 239 11.08 -2.86 -18.30
C ASP A 239 10.51 -3.66 -17.12
N LYS A 240 10.58 -4.98 -17.19
CA LYS A 240 10.04 -5.88 -16.18
C LYS A 240 11.05 -6.28 -15.09
N ARG A 241 12.32 -5.86 -15.21
CA ARG A 241 13.39 -6.27 -14.28
C ARG A 241 13.06 -5.99 -12.82
N TRP A 242 12.40 -4.86 -12.51
CA TRP A 242 12.00 -4.55 -11.13
C TRP A 242 10.97 -5.55 -10.60
N ARG A 243 9.89 -5.77 -11.32
CA ARG A 243 8.87 -6.75 -10.96
C ARG A 243 9.44 -8.16 -10.89
N ASP A 244 10.20 -8.57 -11.89
CA ASP A 244 10.76 -9.92 -11.99
C ASP A 244 11.78 -10.18 -10.87
N PHE A 245 12.55 -9.17 -10.45
CA PHE A 245 13.39 -9.21 -9.26
C PHE A 245 12.54 -9.44 -7.99
N LEU A 246 11.48 -8.69 -7.82
CA LEU A 246 10.59 -8.82 -6.65
C LEU A 246 9.86 -10.17 -6.63
N ASP A 247 9.51 -10.72 -7.79
CA ASP A 247 8.93 -12.06 -7.92
C ASP A 247 9.89 -13.14 -7.41
N ASN A 248 11.13 -13.08 -7.87
CA ASN A 248 12.18 -14.01 -7.43
C ASN A 248 12.51 -13.82 -5.95
N TRP A 249 12.57 -12.57 -5.48
CA TRP A 249 12.78 -12.25 -4.08
C TRP A 249 11.67 -12.84 -3.19
N ALA A 250 10.41 -12.70 -3.59
CA ALA A 250 9.26 -13.23 -2.86
C ALA A 250 9.28 -14.76 -2.82
N ASP A 251 9.53 -15.43 -3.96
CA ASP A 251 9.58 -16.88 -4.05
C ASP A 251 10.73 -17.45 -3.19
N TYR A 252 11.93 -16.85 -3.27
CA TYR A 252 13.08 -17.28 -2.48
C TYR A 252 12.83 -17.13 -0.98
N ASN A 253 12.41 -15.95 -0.53
CA ASN A 253 12.23 -15.67 0.89
C ASN A 253 11.03 -16.41 1.49
N ARG A 254 10.00 -16.74 0.69
CA ARG A 254 8.91 -17.61 1.10
C ARG A 254 9.41 -19.05 1.27
N GLY A 255 10.15 -19.58 0.28
CA GLY A 255 10.74 -20.92 0.34
C GLY A 255 11.74 -21.09 1.48
N ALA A 256 12.50 -20.04 1.80
CA ALA A 256 13.44 -19.99 2.92
C ALA A 256 12.77 -19.73 4.29
N ALA A 257 11.43 -19.67 4.35
CA ALA A 257 10.65 -19.31 5.55
C ALA A 257 10.98 -17.93 6.15
N GLN A 258 11.73 -17.09 5.42
CA GLN A 258 12.15 -15.78 5.91
C GLN A 258 10.97 -14.81 6.01
N ILE A 259 10.03 -14.85 5.04
CA ILE A 259 8.79 -14.06 5.10
C ILE A 259 8.00 -14.43 6.35
N ARG A 260 7.83 -15.73 6.64
CA ARG A 260 7.15 -16.20 7.84
C ARG A 260 7.83 -15.68 9.11
N LYS A 261 9.16 -15.70 9.15
CA LYS A 261 9.92 -15.14 10.28
C LYS A 261 9.62 -13.65 10.49
N TRP A 262 9.71 -12.82 9.46
CA TRP A 262 9.39 -11.39 9.57
C TRP A 262 7.95 -11.13 10.00
N MET A 263 7.01 -11.99 9.57
CA MET A 263 5.61 -11.89 9.98
C MET A 263 5.46 -12.17 11.47
N ILE A 264 6.05 -13.25 11.97
CA ILE A 264 6.00 -13.61 13.40
C ILE A 264 6.69 -12.53 14.24
N ASP A 265 7.88 -12.08 13.84
CA ASP A 265 8.61 -11.03 14.54
C ASP A 265 7.79 -9.71 14.59
N GLY A 266 7.17 -9.33 13.46
CA GLY A 266 6.32 -8.15 13.40
C GLY A 266 5.05 -8.26 14.26
N LEU A 267 4.45 -9.43 14.35
CA LEU A 267 3.33 -9.71 15.24
C LEU A 267 3.77 -9.63 16.70
N ALA A 268 4.91 -10.24 17.05
CA ALA A 268 5.45 -10.24 18.40
C ALA A 268 5.76 -8.82 18.90
N LEU A 269 6.24 -7.91 18.05
CA LEU A 269 6.41 -6.49 18.39
C LEU A 269 5.10 -5.81 18.85
N ASN A 270 3.96 -6.38 18.51
CA ASN A 270 2.63 -5.90 18.88
C ASN A 270 1.94 -6.79 19.91
N GLY A 271 2.69 -7.71 20.54
CA GLY A 271 2.18 -8.60 21.60
C GLY A 271 1.35 -9.79 21.11
N VAL A 272 1.36 -10.06 19.79
CA VAL A 272 0.69 -11.23 19.20
C VAL A 272 1.69 -12.37 19.13
N MET A 273 1.41 -13.45 19.85
CA MET A 273 2.28 -14.63 19.91
C MET A 273 1.79 -15.72 18.94
N PRO A 274 2.63 -16.70 18.58
CA PRO A 274 2.24 -17.77 17.64
C PRO A 274 0.96 -18.51 18.03
N GLU A 275 0.71 -18.70 19.33
CA GLU A 275 -0.50 -19.36 19.85
C GLU A 275 -1.78 -18.53 19.69
N ASP A 276 -1.67 -17.22 19.47
CA ASP A 276 -2.82 -16.33 19.19
C ASP A 276 -3.31 -16.49 17.74
N ILE A 277 -2.50 -17.10 16.86
CA ILE A 277 -2.81 -17.23 15.43
C ILE A 277 -3.80 -18.37 15.22
N PRO A 278 -4.98 -18.11 14.63
CA PRO A 278 -5.95 -19.18 14.39
C PRO A 278 -5.36 -20.29 13.50
N SER A 279 -5.60 -21.55 13.85
CA SER A 279 -5.06 -22.72 13.14
C SER A 279 -5.48 -22.81 11.66
N GLN A 280 -6.56 -22.11 11.28
CA GLN A 280 -7.02 -22.03 9.88
C GLN A 280 -6.17 -21.08 9.04
N VAL A 281 -5.29 -20.32 9.68
CA VAL A 281 -4.45 -19.31 8.98
C VAL A 281 -3.07 -19.90 8.79
N GLY A 282 -2.77 -20.29 7.54
CA GLY A 282 -1.41 -20.63 7.11
C GLY A 282 -0.66 -19.36 6.63
N PHE A 283 0.61 -19.25 7.01
CA PHE A 283 1.53 -18.27 6.43
C PHE A 283 2.61 -18.98 5.64
#